data_529166c3b69ec052a4d2c7c0b8ace3cb
#
_entry.id   529166c3b69ec052a4d2c7c0b8ace3cb
#
_cell.length_a   1.000
_cell.length_b   1.000
_cell.length_c   1.000
_cell.angle_alpha   90.00
_cell.angle_beta   90.00
_cell.angle_gamma   90.00
#
_symmetry.space_group_name_H-M   'P 1'
#
loop_
_entity.id
_entity.type
_entity.pdbx_description
1 polymer ?
#
loop_
_entity_poly.entity_id
_entity_poly.type
_entity_poly.pdbx_seq_one_letter_code
_entity_poly.pdbx_strand_id
1 'polypeptide(L)'
;MGVEEVVPAESGSSQERAAAATDAVQAAADAPPPPPPSHGWVDIDFDNLRWNEHEPGVWTRGLWGNEVFQERRADATGRSEDMITSTLLELPPAYDMRKFIDVFRLTCANVRFNSPLIATAVRRGISRPELMPNIVYVIPKSYADVEEWLQQYLQVEQPSTDEERAQSITQRILALRRRLSNENLDVARRARNLYLVLSGRPEEHAMVGVVSYCAHATSDAFSEAKMLDHQLQRIAQIEQAGVWPLPPSHELHPSNLPWGQEVKNLPLTVHELFDVPVDACNFDEARAAAARLLAGYSLRLDKGREHGLGKAPTSQTRIQLTEEETAAVHAAARAHGWSVTHVVDAARHLAYMHMRREYIESDKPKLETLHVDFLVPLDPRRYISPERHEGTVGCNLTVGFGTAIPLMDAYYVPASKQLGENPKLRASELSEVRALKTVTSKLCEQYTRAQNRITENVQSISAYLYDLMYLTDKFPPMDISPEGFSSVGVVDRLIPLQHTLPGIGTIHVRDWAIGLTMTRHIFSMQFSMHIWTVANRLSLSVVHTDQFSVEYVETFLRTMRNVLLRFSRAWQEDGVVPVNEPTAEPVTEPAAKPAEPAAEHAAQ
;
A
#
# COMPACT_ATOMS: atom_id res chain seq x y z
N MET A 1 -34.04 -48.67 22.39
CA MET A 1 -34.06 -47.27 22.81
C MET A 1 -33.00 -47.15 23.90
N GLY A 2 -31.80 -46.79 23.53
CA GLY A 2 -30.69 -46.53 24.45
C GLY A 2 -30.58 -45.04 24.64
N VAL A 3 -30.60 -44.60 25.90
CA VAL A 3 -30.38 -43.22 26.28
C VAL A 3 -28.89 -43.07 26.48
N GLU A 4 -28.22 -42.29 25.60
CA GLU A 4 -26.84 -41.90 25.80
C GLU A 4 -26.76 -40.84 26.93
N GLU A 5 -26.02 -41.15 27.93
CA GLU A 5 -25.69 -40.31 29.05
C GLU A 5 -24.73 -39.19 28.62
N VAL A 6 -25.17 -37.95 28.58
CA VAL A 6 -24.35 -36.78 28.31
C VAL A 6 -23.51 -36.47 29.55
N VAL A 7 -22.21 -36.68 29.48
CA VAL A 7 -21.23 -36.26 30.49
C VAL A 7 -21.15 -34.73 30.50
N PRO A 8 -21.34 -34.06 31.63
CA PRO A 8 -21.20 -32.60 31.69
C PRO A 8 -19.74 -32.18 31.56
N ALA A 9 -19.49 -31.22 30.66
CA ALA A 9 -18.18 -30.61 30.48
C ALA A 9 -17.72 -29.89 31.76
N GLU A 10 -16.54 -30.19 32.21
CA GLU A 10 -15.92 -29.56 33.38
C GLU A 10 -15.82 -28.04 33.21
N SER A 11 -16.46 -27.32 34.11
CA SER A 11 -16.43 -25.86 34.21
C SER A 11 -15.21 -25.41 35.00
N GLY A 12 -14.04 -25.38 34.35
CA GLY A 12 -12.89 -24.66 34.90
C GLY A 12 -13.17 -23.16 34.94
N SER A 13 -12.83 -22.49 36.05
CA SER A 13 -13.07 -21.05 36.24
C SER A 13 -12.30 -20.25 35.18
N SER A 14 -12.84 -19.08 34.79
CA SER A 14 -12.21 -18.19 33.82
C SER A 14 -10.78 -17.73 34.23
N GLN A 15 -10.51 -17.70 35.54
CA GLN A 15 -9.18 -17.40 36.09
C GLN A 15 -8.16 -18.53 35.86
N GLU A 16 -8.56 -19.79 35.99
CA GLU A 16 -7.67 -20.94 35.72
C GLU A 16 -7.32 -21.04 34.23
N ARG A 17 -8.25 -20.74 33.34
CA ARG A 17 -7.99 -20.68 31.89
C ARG A 17 -7.09 -19.51 31.50
N ALA A 18 -7.21 -18.36 32.15
CA ALA A 18 -6.34 -17.20 31.94
C ALA A 18 -4.92 -17.46 32.47
N ALA A 19 -4.78 -18.07 33.65
CA ALA A 19 -3.48 -18.48 34.19
C ALA A 19 -2.81 -19.52 33.29
N ALA A 20 -3.53 -20.56 32.86
CA ALA A 20 -3.02 -21.57 31.94
C ALA A 20 -2.61 -20.99 30.57
N ALA A 21 -3.30 -19.98 30.09
CA ALA A 21 -2.91 -19.28 28.85
C ALA A 21 -1.65 -18.44 29.05
N THR A 22 -1.49 -17.78 30.19
CA THR A 22 -0.30 -17.00 30.52
C THR A 22 0.93 -17.92 30.70
N ASP A 23 0.76 -19.04 31.39
CA ASP A 23 1.81 -20.06 31.57
C ASP A 23 2.18 -20.74 30.23
N ALA A 24 1.21 -20.96 29.36
CA ALA A 24 1.46 -21.50 28.02
C ALA A 24 2.21 -20.50 27.12
N VAL A 25 1.92 -19.20 27.23
CA VAL A 25 2.62 -18.14 26.50
C VAL A 25 4.06 -18.00 27.04
N GLN A 26 4.24 -18.05 28.36
CA GLN A 26 5.57 -17.99 28.97
C GLN A 26 6.38 -19.26 28.63
N ALA A 27 5.77 -20.43 28.71
CA ALA A 27 6.39 -21.70 28.32
C ALA A 27 6.72 -21.76 26.81
N ALA A 28 5.91 -21.12 25.97
CA ALA A 28 6.20 -20.99 24.53
C ALA A 28 7.33 -19.99 24.25
N ALA A 29 7.49 -18.96 25.10
CA ALA A 29 8.58 -17.99 25.01
C ALA A 29 9.93 -18.57 25.49
N ASP A 30 9.87 -19.48 26.46
CA ASP A 30 11.04 -20.14 27.06
C ASP A 30 11.37 -21.50 26.41
N ALA A 31 10.47 -22.05 25.59
CA ALA A 31 10.72 -23.28 24.84
C ALA A 31 11.77 -23.01 23.73
N PRO A 32 12.74 -23.91 23.56
CA PRO A 32 13.62 -23.84 22.41
C PRO A 32 12.75 -23.87 21.14
N PRO A 33 13.08 -23.06 20.13
CA PRO A 33 12.31 -23.03 18.90
C PRO A 33 12.17 -24.47 18.36
N PRO A 34 10.99 -24.86 17.89
CA PRO A 34 10.82 -26.17 17.28
C PRO A 34 11.85 -26.32 16.16
N PRO A 35 12.47 -27.52 16.02
CA PRO A 35 13.42 -27.75 14.94
C PRO A 35 12.76 -27.35 13.62
N PRO A 36 13.49 -26.68 12.71
CA PRO A 36 12.94 -26.26 11.44
C PRO A 36 12.28 -27.47 10.76
N PRO A 37 11.10 -27.31 10.19
CA PRO A 37 10.48 -28.41 9.47
C PRO A 37 11.46 -28.88 8.39
N SER A 38 11.80 -30.14 8.42
CA SER A 38 12.77 -30.77 7.52
C SER A 38 12.34 -30.83 6.05
N HIS A 39 11.23 -30.13 5.69
CA HIS A 39 10.60 -30.23 4.40
C HIS A 39 10.26 -28.83 3.87
N GLY A 40 10.89 -28.42 2.78
CA GLY A 40 10.45 -27.33 1.92
C GLY A 40 11.47 -26.26 1.55
N TRP A 41 12.53 -26.06 2.34
CA TRP A 41 13.53 -25.02 2.03
C TRP A 41 14.61 -25.47 1.04
N VAL A 42 14.81 -26.78 0.92
CA VAL A 42 15.85 -27.38 0.08
C VAL A 42 15.57 -27.20 -1.41
N ASP A 43 14.35 -26.83 -1.77
CA ASP A 43 13.89 -26.76 -3.15
C ASP A 43 13.62 -25.34 -3.67
N ILE A 44 14.00 -24.28 -2.94
CA ILE A 44 13.90 -22.92 -3.47
C ILE A 44 15.02 -22.72 -4.49
N ASP A 45 14.65 -22.58 -5.72
CA ASP A 45 15.54 -22.18 -6.80
C ASP A 45 15.74 -20.66 -6.73
N PHE A 46 16.76 -20.23 -5.98
CA PHE A 46 17.10 -18.83 -5.82
C PHE A 46 17.57 -18.16 -7.10
N ASP A 47 18.10 -18.93 -8.05
CA ASP A 47 18.49 -18.40 -9.35
C ASP A 47 17.25 -17.97 -10.16
N ASN A 48 16.13 -18.64 -9.97
CA ASN A 48 14.86 -18.25 -10.59
C ASN A 48 14.28 -16.93 -10.04
N LEU A 49 14.78 -16.39 -8.94
CA LEU A 49 14.34 -15.10 -8.39
C LEU A 49 14.95 -13.89 -9.12
N ARG A 50 15.92 -14.13 -10.01
CA ARG A 50 16.50 -13.11 -10.87
C ARG A 50 15.88 -13.17 -12.26
N TRP A 51 15.89 -12.04 -12.96
CA TRP A 51 15.50 -12.03 -14.35
C TRP A 51 16.44 -12.89 -15.20
N ASN A 52 15.87 -13.84 -15.91
CA ASN A 52 16.58 -14.68 -16.86
C ASN A 52 15.73 -14.89 -18.13
N GLU A 53 16.40 -15.11 -19.24
CA GLU A 53 15.74 -15.44 -20.51
C GLU A 53 15.40 -16.94 -20.49
N HIS A 54 14.11 -17.25 -20.33
CA HIS A 54 13.59 -18.62 -20.27
C HIS A 54 13.47 -19.25 -21.66
N GLU A 55 12.99 -18.48 -22.60
CA GLU A 55 12.94 -18.79 -24.04
C GLU A 55 13.38 -17.54 -24.81
N PRO A 56 13.83 -17.66 -26.08
CA PRO A 56 14.26 -16.51 -26.85
C PRO A 56 13.23 -15.39 -26.87
N GLY A 57 13.56 -14.25 -26.29
CA GLY A 57 12.69 -13.09 -26.15
C GLY A 57 11.67 -13.15 -25.01
N VAL A 58 11.68 -14.18 -24.16
CA VAL A 58 10.80 -14.32 -23.00
C VAL A 58 11.62 -14.30 -21.71
N TRP A 59 11.52 -13.23 -20.99
CA TRP A 59 12.20 -13.03 -19.72
C TRP A 59 11.28 -13.33 -18.54
N THR A 60 11.79 -14.07 -17.56
CA THR A 60 11.03 -14.47 -16.38
C THR A 60 11.82 -14.28 -15.11
N ARG A 61 11.12 -14.08 -14.02
CA ARG A 61 11.63 -14.26 -12.66
C ARG A 61 10.53 -14.76 -11.71
N GLY A 62 10.90 -15.51 -10.70
CA GLY A 62 10.00 -15.90 -9.63
C GLY A 62 9.64 -14.70 -8.75
N LEU A 63 8.50 -14.81 -8.06
CA LEU A 63 8.09 -13.87 -7.03
C LEU A 63 8.76 -14.18 -5.69
N TRP A 64 9.02 -13.16 -4.89
CA TRP A 64 9.61 -13.33 -3.56
C TRP A 64 9.01 -12.39 -2.51
N GLY A 65 8.96 -12.84 -1.27
CA GLY A 65 8.56 -12.03 -0.13
C GLY A 65 7.16 -11.44 -0.28
N ASN A 66 7.06 -10.13 -0.26
CA ASN A 66 5.77 -9.43 -0.36
C ASN A 66 5.05 -9.69 -1.69
N GLU A 67 5.78 -9.90 -2.77
CA GLU A 67 5.17 -10.23 -4.07
C GLU A 67 4.42 -11.58 -4.01
N VAL A 68 5.04 -12.60 -3.39
CA VAL A 68 4.39 -13.91 -3.16
C VAL A 68 3.17 -13.75 -2.27
N PHE A 69 3.28 -12.96 -1.21
CA PHE A 69 2.19 -12.71 -0.28
C PHE A 69 0.98 -12.09 -1.00
N GLN A 70 1.19 -11.19 -1.93
CA GLN A 70 0.11 -10.59 -2.71
C GLN A 70 -0.52 -11.58 -3.70
N GLU A 71 0.28 -12.42 -4.36
CA GLU A 71 -0.21 -13.34 -5.38
C GLU A 71 -0.88 -14.60 -4.82
N ARG A 72 -0.35 -15.18 -3.75
CA ARG A 72 -0.93 -16.40 -3.17
C ARG A 72 -2.35 -16.21 -2.66
N ARG A 73 -2.68 -15.02 -2.22
CA ARG A 73 -4.06 -14.68 -1.85
C ARG A 73 -5.01 -14.78 -3.06
N ALA A 74 -4.52 -14.45 -4.26
CA ALA A 74 -5.29 -14.59 -5.48
C ALA A 74 -5.68 -16.04 -5.74
N ASP A 75 -4.81 -16.99 -5.41
CA ASP A 75 -5.06 -18.42 -5.61
C ASP A 75 -6.23 -18.94 -4.80
N ALA A 76 -6.23 -18.58 -3.53
CA ALA A 76 -7.24 -19.07 -2.59
C ALA A 76 -8.62 -18.45 -2.80
N THR A 77 -8.70 -17.27 -3.40
CA THR A 77 -9.94 -16.48 -3.49
C THR A 77 -10.40 -16.20 -4.91
N GLY A 78 -9.62 -16.59 -5.93
CA GLY A 78 -9.85 -16.20 -7.32
C GLY A 78 -9.61 -14.72 -7.62
N ARG A 79 -9.06 -13.96 -6.64
CA ARG A 79 -8.64 -12.55 -6.75
C ARG A 79 -7.48 -12.28 -5.81
N SER A 80 -6.56 -11.44 -6.25
CA SER A 80 -5.55 -10.85 -5.37
C SER A 80 -5.99 -9.48 -4.86
N GLU A 81 -5.20 -8.92 -3.99
CA GLU A 81 -5.28 -7.52 -3.61
C GLU A 81 -4.66 -6.66 -4.72
N ASP A 82 -5.30 -6.64 -5.90
CA ASP A 82 -4.84 -5.84 -7.02
C ASP A 82 -4.96 -4.36 -6.69
N MET A 83 -4.03 -3.58 -7.19
CA MET A 83 -3.97 -2.16 -6.92
C MET A 83 -4.72 -1.37 -7.98
N ILE A 84 -5.48 -0.37 -7.54
CA ILE A 84 -6.18 0.58 -8.40
C ILE A 84 -5.75 1.99 -7.99
N THR A 85 -5.07 2.70 -8.89
CA THR A 85 -4.83 4.13 -8.71
C THR A 85 -5.68 4.94 -9.66
N SER A 86 -5.95 6.18 -9.32
CA SER A 86 -6.65 7.10 -10.21
C SER A 86 -6.14 8.52 -10.03
N THR A 87 -6.03 9.24 -11.13
CA THR A 87 -5.62 10.65 -11.15
C THR A 87 -6.61 11.43 -11.97
N LEU A 88 -6.98 12.61 -11.48
CA LEU A 88 -7.77 13.57 -12.21
C LEU A 88 -6.85 14.63 -12.80
N LEU A 89 -6.83 14.72 -14.12
CA LEU A 89 -6.08 15.73 -14.86
C LEU A 89 -7.04 16.79 -15.42
N GLU A 90 -6.60 18.02 -15.40
CA GLU A 90 -7.20 19.12 -16.16
C GLU A 90 -6.22 19.55 -17.23
N LEU A 91 -6.64 19.42 -18.48
CA LEU A 91 -5.87 19.81 -19.67
C LEU A 91 -6.04 21.31 -19.93
N PRO A 92 -5.10 21.95 -20.66
CA PRO A 92 -5.34 23.29 -21.17
C PRO A 92 -6.64 23.35 -21.98
N PRO A 93 -7.51 24.38 -21.83
CA PRO A 93 -8.81 24.41 -22.46
C PRO A 93 -8.79 24.30 -24.00
N ALA A 94 -7.70 24.73 -24.62
CA ALA A 94 -7.51 24.66 -26.08
C ALA A 94 -6.88 23.33 -26.55
N TYR A 95 -6.56 22.41 -25.63
CA TYR A 95 -5.91 21.15 -25.99
C TYR A 95 -6.94 20.15 -26.51
N ASP A 96 -6.76 19.72 -27.75
CA ASP A 96 -7.66 18.74 -28.38
C ASP A 96 -7.60 17.39 -27.66
N MET A 97 -8.73 16.88 -27.20
CA MET A 97 -8.82 15.65 -26.45
C MET A 97 -8.40 14.41 -27.29
N ARG A 98 -8.70 14.40 -28.61
CA ARG A 98 -8.29 13.29 -29.47
C ARG A 98 -6.78 13.28 -29.62
N LYS A 99 -6.18 14.45 -29.86
CA LYS A 99 -4.74 14.60 -29.88
C LYS A 99 -4.12 14.14 -28.55
N PHE A 100 -4.70 14.55 -27.41
CA PHE A 100 -4.22 14.09 -26.09
C PHE A 100 -4.20 12.58 -25.99
N ILE A 101 -5.29 11.89 -26.35
CA ILE A 101 -5.38 10.44 -26.32
C ILE A 101 -4.27 9.78 -27.18
N ASP A 102 -4.07 10.29 -28.40
CA ASP A 102 -3.07 9.75 -29.31
C ASP A 102 -1.64 10.00 -28.79
N VAL A 103 -1.34 11.20 -28.29
CA VAL A 103 -0.06 11.52 -27.66
C VAL A 103 0.16 10.64 -26.44
N PHE A 104 -0.86 10.50 -25.58
CA PHE A 104 -0.79 9.65 -24.39
C PHE A 104 -0.51 8.18 -24.75
N ARG A 105 -1.10 7.68 -25.84
CA ARG A 105 -0.82 6.33 -26.37
C ARG A 105 0.65 6.15 -26.75
N LEU A 106 1.24 7.12 -27.43
CA LEU A 106 2.67 7.10 -27.80
C LEU A 106 3.55 7.14 -26.53
N THR A 107 3.16 7.91 -25.51
CA THR A 107 3.93 7.95 -24.27
C THR A 107 3.92 6.61 -23.53
N CYS A 108 2.82 5.84 -23.58
CA CYS A 108 2.77 4.51 -23.02
C CYS A 108 3.81 3.56 -23.63
N ALA A 109 4.02 3.62 -24.94
CA ALA A 109 5.07 2.85 -25.61
C ALA A 109 6.47 3.27 -25.16
N ASN A 110 6.72 4.59 -25.06
CA ASN A 110 8.01 5.10 -24.56
C ASN A 110 8.26 4.69 -23.11
N VAL A 111 7.23 4.75 -22.24
CA VAL A 111 7.33 4.32 -20.85
C VAL A 111 7.58 2.80 -20.77
N ARG A 112 6.97 1.98 -21.64
CA ARG A 112 7.27 0.55 -21.72
C ARG A 112 8.74 0.27 -21.99
N PHE A 113 9.38 1.04 -22.87
CA PHE A 113 10.80 0.88 -23.16
C PHE A 113 11.68 1.22 -21.93
N ASN A 114 11.35 2.29 -21.22
CA ASN A 114 12.10 2.72 -20.05
C ASN A 114 11.77 1.93 -18.78
N SER A 115 10.57 1.39 -18.69
CA SER A 115 10.04 0.65 -17.54
C SER A 115 9.25 -0.58 -18.04
N PRO A 116 9.94 -1.64 -18.54
CA PRO A 116 9.28 -2.78 -19.18
C PRO A 116 8.30 -3.51 -18.27
N LEU A 117 8.42 -3.31 -16.95
CA LEU A 117 7.52 -3.90 -15.97
C LEU A 117 6.03 -3.56 -16.22
N ILE A 118 5.73 -2.43 -16.88
CA ILE A 118 4.33 -2.09 -17.21
C ILE A 118 3.70 -3.06 -18.22
N ALA A 119 4.52 -3.80 -18.97
CA ALA A 119 4.08 -4.79 -19.96
C ALA A 119 4.31 -6.23 -19.48
N THR A 120 4.57 -6.43 -18.18
CA THR A 120 4.67 -7.76 -17.60
C THR A 120 3.32 -8.32 -17.24
N ALA A 121 3.25 -9.62 -17.11
CA ALA A 121 2.11 -10.34 -16.54
C ALA A 121 2.59 -11.33 -15.49
N VAL A 122 1.80 -11.55 -14.46
CA VAL A 122 2.02 -12.66 -13.53
C VAL A 122 1.43 -13.93 -14.16
N ARG A 123 2.26 -14.95 -14.32
CA ARG A 123 1.88 -16.23 -14.91
C ARG A 123 2.32 -17.38 -14.00
N ARG A 124 1.54 -18.46 -14.06
CA ARG A 124 1.84 -19.72 -13.37
C ARG A 124 2.35 -20.75 -14.36
N GLY A 125 3.06 -21.73 -13.85
CA GLY A 125 3.39 -22.93 -14.60
C GLY A 125 4.57 -22.81 -15.55
N ILE A 126 5.45 -21.80 -15.40
CA ILE A 126 6.58 -21.65 -16.33
C ILE A 126 7.76 -22.49 -15.89
N SER A 127 8.25 -22.33 -14.68
CA SER A 127 9.44 -23.06 -14.20
C SER A 127 9.12 -24.20 -13.23
N ARG A 128 8.13 -24.01 -12.36
CA ARG A 128 7.58 -25.05 -11.45
C ARG A 128 6.11 -24.73 -11.17
N PRO A 129 5.18 -25.37 -11.89
CA PRO A 129 3.74 -25.05 -11.83
C PRO A 129 3.12 -25.10 -10.45
N GLU A 130 3.65 -25.97 -9.59
CA GLU A 130 3.10 -26.25 -8.26
C GLU A 130 3.54 -25.27 -7.19
N LEU A 131 4.60 -24.46 -7.41
CA LEU A 131 5.24 -23.73 -6.31
C LEU A 131 5.18 -22.22 -6.42
N MET A 132 5.46 -21.61 -7.57
CA MET A 132 5.58 -20.16 -7.66
C MET A 132 5.03 -19.57 -8.97
N PRO A 133 4.21 -18.50 -8.90
CA PRO A 133 3.98 -17.66 -10.04
C PRO A 133 5.25 -16.92 -10.42
N ASN A 134 5.38 -16.63 -11.73
CA ASN A 134 6.47 -15.85 -12.29
C ASN A 134 5.95 -14.53 -12.84
N ILE A 135 6.76 -13.49 -12.76
CA ILE A 135 6.58 -12.29 -13.57
C ILE A 135 7.24 -12.58 -14.93
N VAL A 136 6.50 -12.32 -16.00
CA VAL A 136 6.92 -12.61 -17.37
C VAL A 136 6.94 -11.32 -18.17
N TYR A 137 8.02 -11.07 -18.87
CA TYR A 137 8.15 -10.03 -19.87
C TYR A 137 8.44 -10.64 -21.23
N VAL A 138 7.72 -10.19 -22.27
CA VAL A 138 7.94 -10.61 -23.66
C VAL A 138 8.47 -9.43 -24.45
N ILE A 139 9.65 -9.63 -25.04
CA ILE A 139 10.27 -8.64 -25.95
C ILE A 139 9.41 -8.50 -27.20
N PRO A 140 8.98 -7.27 -27.59
CA PRO A 140 8.30 -7.07 -28.85
C PRO A 140 9.29 -7.26 -30.01
N LYS A 141 8.89 -8.04 -31.01
CA LYS A 141 9.72 -8.30 -32.20
C LYS A 141 9.66 -7.13 -33.18
N SER A 142 8.64 -6.32 -33.09
CA SER A 142 8.39 -5.17 -33.98
C SER A 142 7.56 -4.11 -33.26
N TYR A 143 7.47 -2.92 -33.85
CA TYR A 143 6.55 -1.90 -33.34
C TYR A 143 5.07 -2.31 -33.46
N ALA A 144 4.72 -3.19 -34.42
CA ALA A 144 3.36 -3.73 -34.51
C ALA A 144 2.97 -4.53 -33.26
N ASP A 145 3.91 -5.29 -32.66
CA ASP A 145 3.65 -5.99 -31.40
C ASP A 145 3.43 -5.01 -30.23
N VAL A 146 4.09 -3.85 -30.29
CA VAL A 146 3.86 -2.78 -29.30
C VAL A 146 2.48 -2.15 -29.48
N GLU A 147 2.03 -1.94 -30.71
CA GLU A 147 0.70 -1.43 -31.01
C GLU A 147 -0.40 -2.42 -30.57
N GLU A 148 -0.21 -3.71 -30.81
CA GLU A 148 -1.13 -4.75 -30.32
C GLU A 148 -1.20 -4.75 -28.80
N TRP A 149 -0.06 -4.66 -28.11
CA TRP A 149 -0.05 -4.51 -26.65
C TRP A 149 -0.76 -3.24 -26.20
N LEU A 150 -0.55 -2.10 -26.86
CA LEU A 150 -1.22 -0.84 -26.52
C LEU A 150 -2.73 -0.91 -26.65
N GLN A 151 -3.27 -1.67 -27.59
CA GLN A 151 -4.72 -1.88 -27.72
C GLN A 151 -5.32 -2.63 -26.52
N GLN A 152 -4.54 -3.51 -25.92
CA GLN A 152 -4.95 -4.26 -24.72
C GLN A 152 -4.69 -3.46 -23.44
N TYR A 153 -3.60 -2.71 -23.40
CA TYR A 153 -3.14 -1.97 -22.24
C TYR A 153 -3.93 -0.68 -21.99
N LEU A 154 -4.19 0.12 -23.03
CA LEU A 154 -4.84 1.42 -22.91
C LEU A 154 -6.27 1.38 -23.44
N GLN A 155 -7.22 1.58 -22.54
CA GLN A 155 -8.65 1.66 -22.83
C GLN A 155 -9.13 3.09 -22.70
N VAL A 156 -10.06 3.52 -23.55
CA VAL A 156 -10.70 4.84 -23.47
C VAL A 156 -12.17 4.68 -23.10
N GLU A 157 -12.51 5.07 -21.88
CA GLU A 157 -13.86 4.99 -21.31
C GLU A 157 -14.66 6.25 -21.66
N GLN A 158 -15.37 6.17 -22.78
CA GLN A 158 -16.30 7.23 -23.21
C GLN A 158 -17.70 7.00 -22.64
N PRO A 159 -18.47 8.06 -22.33
CA PRO A 159 -19.85 7.90 -21.90
C PRO A 159 -20.71 7.36 -23.04
N SER A 160 -21.34 6.21 -22.83
CA SER A 160 -22.17 5.50 -23.83
C SER A 160 -23.66 5.77 -23.68
N THR A 161 -24.12 6.06 -22.46
CA THR A 161 -25.53 6.35 -22.15
C THR A 161 -25.74 7.79 -21.72
N ASP A 162 -26.99 8.27 -21.73
CA ASP A 162 -27.33 9.59 -21.24
C ASP A 162 -27.09 9.75 -19.75
N GLU A 163 -27.27 8.66 -18.97
CA GLU A 163 -26.97 8.63 -17.55
C GLU A 163 -25.47 8.82 -17.30
N GLU A 164 -24.63 8.14 -18.06
CA GLU A 164 -23.17 8.30 -17.98
C GLU A 164 -22.72 9.70 -18.43
N ARG A 165 -23.39 10.31 -19.42
CA ARG A 165 -23.11 11.68 -19.84
C ARG A 165 -23.46 12.71 -18.78
N ALA A 166 -24.46 12.43 -17.95
CA ALA A 166 -24.85 13.31 -16.85
C ALA A 166 -23.93 13.22 -15.63
N GLN A 167 -23.13 12.16 -15.51
CA GLN A 167 -22.20 11.97 -14.41
C GLN A 167 -20.99 12.90 -14.54
N SER A 168 -20.53 13.45 -13.41
CA SER A 168 -19.24 14.14 -13.37
C SER A 168 -18.09 13.19 -13.64
N ILE A 169 -16.96 13.71 -14.07
CA ILE A 169 -15.74 12.93 -14.29
C ILE A 169 -15.34 12.15 -13.03
N THR A 170 -15.46 12.74 -11.84
CA THR A 170 -15.17 12.09 -10.56
C THR A 170 -16.11 10.91 -10.31
N GLN A 171 -17.42 11.06 -10.59
CA GLN A 171 -18.37 9.95 -10.46
C GLN A 171 -18.05 8.81 -11.42
N ARG A 172 -17.65 9.12 -12.64
CA ARG A 172 -17.23 8.12 -13.63
C ARG A 172 -15.96 7.37 -13.22
N ILE A 173 -14.95 8.10 -12.70
CA ILE A 173 -13.73 7.48 -12.14
C ILE A 173 -14.11 6.51 -11.02
N LEU A 174 -14.98 6.92 -10.10
CA LEU A 174 -15.42 6.07 -8.98
C LEU A 174 -16.22 4.86 -9.47
N ALA A 175 -17.10 5.04 -10.49
CA ALA A 175 -17.85 3.94 -11.09
C ALA A 175 -16.91 2.91 -11.76
N LEU A 176 -15.91 3.37 -12.52
CA LEU A 176 -14.89 2.50 -13.11
C LEU A 176 -14.10 1.76 -12.04
N ARG A 177 -13.60 2.46 -11.02
CA ARG A 177 -12.89 1.82 -9.91
C ARG A 177 -13.73 0.73 -9.24
N ARG A 178 -15.01 1.01 -8.97
CA ARG A 178 -15.95 0.04 -8.41
C ARG A 178 -16.14 -1.16 -9.33
N ARG A 179 -16.27 -0.93 -10.64
CA ARG A 179 -16.36 -2.00 -11.65
C ARG A 179 -15.12 -2.88 -11.60
N LEU A 180 -13.92 -2.31 -11.74
CA LEU A 180 -12.65 -3.02 -11.72
C LEU A 180 -12.43 -3.79 -10.41
N SER A 181 -12.83 -3.21 -9.27
CA SER A 181 -12.74 -3.89 -7.97
C SER A 181 -13.66 -5.12 -7.87
N ASN A 182 -14.69 -5.22 -8.70
CA ASN A 182 -15.73 -6.24 -8.57
C ASN A 182 -15.82 -7.20 -9.78
N GLU A 183 -15.19 -6.88 -10.90
CA GLU A 183 -15.15 -7.76 -12.07
C GLU A 183 -14.27 -8.99 -11.83
N ASN A 184 -14.63 -10.08 -12.54
CA ASN A 184 -13.77 -11.25 -12.63
C ASN A 184 -12.71 -10.97 -13.70
N LEU A 185 -11.50 -10.72 -13.29
CA LEU A 185 -10.39 -10.67 -14.22
C LEU A 185 -9.88 -12.09 -14.51
N ASP A 186 -9.41 -12.29 -15.71
CA ASP A 186 -8.74 -13.54 -16.07
C ASP A 186 -7.46 -13.68 -15.23
N VAL A 187 -7.54 -14.51 -14.19
CA VAL A 187 -6.43 -14.77 -13.26
C VAL A 187 -5.21 -15.34 -14.00
N ALA A 188 -5.42 -15.99 -15.16
CA ALA A 188 -4.32 -16.55 -15.95
C ALA A 188 -3.52 -15.48 -16.72
N ARG A 189 -4.07 -14.26 -16.87
CA ARG A 189 -3.45 -13.17 -17.62
C ARG A 189 -3.55 -11.86 -16.86
N ARG A 190 -2.98 -11.80 -15.68
CA ARG A 190 -2.98 -10.58 -14.87
C ARG A 190 -1.97 -9.59 -15.41
N ALA A 191 -2.38 -8.90 -16.47
CA ALA A 191 -1.64 -7.79 -17.05
C ALA A 191 -2.15 -6.47 -16.46
N ARG A 192 -1.29 -5.47 -16.49
CA ARG A 192 -1.66 -4.09 -16.16
C ARG A 192 -2.60 -3.53 -17.23
N ASN A 193 -3.60 -2.77 -16.80
CA ASN A 193 -4.49 -2.01 -17.67
C ASN A 193 -4.53 -0.54 -17.26
N LEU A 194 -4.60 0.33 -18.22
CA LEU A 194 -4.70 1.76 -18.04
C LEU A 194 -5.95 2.29 -18.75
N TYR A 195 -6.71 3.13 -18.09
CA TYR A 195 -7.96 3.67 -18.59
C TYR A 195 -7.91 5.20 -18.63
N LEU A 196 -8.24 5.77 -19.78
CA LEU A 196 -8.57 7.20 -19.89
C LEU A 196 -10.07 7.37 -19.78
N VAL A 197 -10.53 7.97 -18.71
CA VAL A 197 -11.96 8.23 -18.46
C VAL A 197 -12.29 9.64 -18.92
N LEU A 198 -13.23 9.76 -19.85
CA LEU A 198 -13.66 11.05 -20.40
C LEU A 198 -14.97 11.51 -19.76
N SER A 199 -15.14 12.81 -19.57
CA SER A 199 -16.43 13.37 -19.16
C SER A 199 -17.40 13.48 -20.34
N GLY A 200 -18.68 13.32 -20.07
CA GLY A 200 -19.75 13.64 -21.03
C GLY A 200 -20.29 15.05 -20.86
N ARG A 201 -19.86 15.77 -19.82
CA ARG A 201 -20.35 17.11 -19.47
C ARG A 201 -19.56 18.18 -20.20
N PRO A 202 -20.23 19.11 -20.90
CA PRO A 202 -19.52 20.14 -21.65
C PRO A 202 -18.60 21.02 -20.81
N GLU A 203 -18.95 21.28 -19.55
CA GLU A 203 -18.15 22.08 -18.63
C GLU A 203 -16.88 21.36 -18.14
N GLU A 204 -16.82 20.07 -18.32
CA GLU A 204 -15.67 19.21 -17.94
C GLU A 204 -14.89 18.69 -19.15
N HIS A 205 -15.08 19.31 -20.35
CA HIS A 205 -14.45 18.82 -21.59
C HIS A 205 -12.91 18.77 -21.55
N ALA A 206 -12.29 19.58 -20.69
CA ALA A 206 -10.84 19.56 -20.46
C ALA A 206 -10.41 18.59 -19.35
N MET A 207 -11.35 17.90 -18.71
CA MET A 207 -11.04 16.97 -17.62
C MET A 207 -10.89 15.55 -18.13
N VAL A 208 -9.86 14.85 -17.65
CA VAL A 208 -9.62 13.44 -17.95
C VAL A 208 -9.20 12.68 -16.70
N GLY A 209 -9.81 11.52 -16.49
CA GLY A 209 -9.37 10.57 -15.47
C GLY A 209 -8.35 9.59 -16.04
N VAL A 210 -7.26 9.37 -15.32
CA VAL A 210 -6.32 8.28 -15.61
C VAL A 210 -6.47 7.24 -14.51
N VAL A 211 -6.91 6.03 -14.85
CA VAL A 211 -7.09 4.93 -13.89
C VAL A 211 -6.18 3.78 -14.27
N SER A 212 -5.28 3.39 -13.36
CA SER A 212 -4.41 2.23 -13.51
C SER A 212 -4.93 1.08 -12.65
N TYR A 213 -4.94 -0.11 -13.23
CA TYR A 213 -5.24 -1.37 -12.56
C TYR A 213 -4.08 -2.34 -12.79
N CYS A 214 -3.52 -2.90 -11.74
CA CYS A 214 -2.40 -3.84 -11.85
C CYS A 214 -2.34 -4.83 -10.68
N ALA A 215 -1.67 -5.96 -10.92
CA ALA A 215 -1.30 -6.86 -9.84
C ALA A 215 -0.37 -6.14 -8.84
N HIS A 216 -0.70 -6.17 -7.55
CA HIS A 216 0.12 -5.50 -6.53
C HIS A 216 1.53 -6.08 -6.43
N ALA A 217 1.73 -7.34 -6.82
CA ALA A 217 3.06 -7.95 -6.94
C ALA A 217 3.96 -7.25 -7.96
N THR A 218 3.40 -6.51 -8.93
CA THR A 218 4.18 -5.83 -9.99
C THR A 218 4.33 -4.34 -9.75
N SER A 219 3.66 -3.75 -8.76
CA SER A 219 3.70 -2.30 -8.55
C SER A 219 3.33 -1.91 -7.13
N ASP A 220 3.71 -0.70 -6.76
CA ASP A 220 3.29 -0.02 -5.54
C ASP A 220 2.85 1.43 -5.83
N ALA A 221 2.34 2.13 -4.81
CA ALA A 221 1.82 3.49 -4.94
C ALA A 221 2.83 4.48 -5.51
N PHE A 222 4.11 4.36 -5.12
CA PHE A 222 5.18 5.24 -5.60
C PHE A 222 5.48 5.00 -7.07
N SER A 223 5.53 3.73 -7.48
CA SER A 223 5.76 3.34 -8.87
C SER A 223 4.64 3.81 -9.79
N GLU A 224 3.38 3.69 -9.36
CA GLU A 224 2.24 4.21 -10.13
C GLU A 224 2.30 5.73 -10.30
N ALA A 225 2.65 6.44 -9.24
CA ALA A 225 2.80 7.88 -9.28
C ALA A 225 3.94 8.30 -10.22
N LYS A 226 5.12 7.70 -10.08
CA LYS A 226 6.28 7.98 -10.95
C LYS A 226 6.01 7.64 -12.42
N MET A 227 5.33 6.54 -12.68
CA MET A 227 4.99 6.15 -14.04
C MET A 227 4.12 7.20 -14.72
N LEU A 228 3.11 7.72 -14.02
CA LEU A 228 2.28 8.80 -14.55
C LEU A 228 3.08 10.09 -14.76
N ASP A 229 3.97 10.44 -13.84
CA ASP A 229 4.86 11.60 -14.01
C ASP A 229 5.72 11.46 -15.27
N HIS A 230 6.33 10.29 -15.50
CA HIS A 230 7.08 10.02 -16.74
C HIS A 230 6.22 10.15 -17.99
N GLN A 231 4.95 9.70 -17.95
CA GLN A 231 4.02 9.89 -19.06
C GLN A 231 3.76 11.37 -19.33
N LEU A 232 3.47 12.15 -18.29
CA LEU A 232 3.20 13.58 -18.41
C LEU A 232 4.41 14.38 -18.90
N GLN A 233 5.60 14.05 -18.42
CA GLN A 233 6.86 14.62 -18.91
C GLN A 233 7.08 14.29 -20.41
N ARG A 234 6.79 13.05 -20.80
CA ARG A 234 6.95 12.65 -22.20
C ARG A 234 5.93 13.32 -23.11
N ILE A 235 4.70 13.57 -22.66
CA ILE A 235 3.72 14.40 -23.37
C ILE A 235 4.33 15.78 -23.64
N ALA A 236 4.90 16.43 -22.62
CA ALA A 236 5.51 17.75 -22.78
C ALA A 236 6.65 17.75 -23.82
N GLN A 237 7.47 16.70 -23.85
CA GLN A 237 8.55 16.55 -24.85
C GLN A 237 8.00 16.38 -26.28
N ILE A 238 6.95 15.57 -26.47
CA ILE A 238 6.30 15.38 -27.77
C ILE A 238 5.66 16.69 -28.24
N GLU A 239 4.98 17.41 -27.35
CA GLU A 239 4.39 18.70 -27.69
C GLU A 239 5.44 19.76 -28.02
N GLN A 240 6.58 19.75 -27.34
CA GLN A 240 7.71 20.63 -27.62
C GLN A 240 8.29 20.42 -29.03
N ALA A 241 8.20 19.21 -29.61
CA ALA A 241 8.63 18.93 -30.96
C ALA A 241 7.82 19.74 -32.01
N GLY A 242 6.62 20.22 -31.65
CA GLY A 242 5.78 21.09 -32.49
C GLY A 242 5.23 20.42 -33.75
N VAL A 243 5.37 19.10 -33.89
CA VAL A 243 4.93 18.32 -35.05
C VAL A 243 3.90 17.30 -34.62
N TRP A 244 2.72 17.35 -35.24
CA TRP A 244 1.67 16.37 -34.98
C TRP A 244 0.87 16.05 -36.27
N PRO A 245 0.61 14.78 -36.61
CA PRO A 245 1.08 13.56 -35.93
C PRO A 245 2.60 13.40 -36.00
N LEU A 246 3.18 12.78 -34.95
CA LEU A 246 4.62 12.55 -34.88
C LEU A 246 5.02 11.52 -35.94
N PRO A 247 5.87 11.89 -36.92
CA PRO A 247 6.21 10.95 -37.99
C PRO A 247 7.10 9.81 -37.48
N PRO A 248 7.00 8.60 -38.08
CA PRO A 248 7.83 7.46 -37.67
C PRO A 248 9.35 7.71 -37.72
N SER A 249 9.81 8.69 -38.51
CA SER A 249 11.21 9.09 -38.57
C SER A 249 11.66 10.00 -37.42
N HIS A 250 10.75 10.51 -36.63
CA HIS A 250 11.09 11.40 -35.52
C HIS A 250 11.68 10.61 -34.33
N GLU A 251 12.73 11.13 -33.70
CA GLU A 251 13.47 10.44 -32.61
C GLU A 251 12.58 10.02 -31.42
N LEU A 252 11.54 10.81 -31.12
CA LEU A 252 10.57 10.50 -30.05
C LEU A 252 9.52 9.46 -30.46
N HIS A 253 9.48 9.05 -31.75
CA HIS A 253 8.51 8.03 -32.17
C HIS A 253 8.92 6.65 -31.68
N PRO A 254 8.04 5.89 -31.02
CA PRO A 254 8.40 4.59 -30.42
C PRO A 254 8.91 3.55 -31.41
N SER A 255 8.64 3.68 -32.73
CA SER A 255 9.18 2.78 -33.74
C SER A 255 10.72 2.86 -33.89
N ASN A 256 11.33 3.95 -33.38
CA ASN A 256 12.78 4.13 -33.41
C ASN A 256 13.50 3.64 -32.16
N LEU A 257 12.73 3.17 -31.15
CA LEU A 257 13.33 2.59 -29.96
C LEU A 257 14.00 1.25 -30.30
N PRO A 258 15.19 0.98 -29.75
CA PRO A 258 15.89 -0.26 -29.99
C PRO A 258 15.31 -1.42 -29.18
N TRP A 259 14.12 -1.86 -29.58
CA TRP A 259 13.40 -2.96 -28.92
C TRP A 259 14.29 -4.20 -28.79
N GLY A 260 14.23 -4.86 -27.65
CA GLY A 260 15.13 -5.93 -27.21
C GLY A 260 16.23 -5.44 -26.26
N GLN A 261 16.56 -4.13 -26.26
CA GLN A 261 17.50 -3.58 -25.30
C GLN A 261 16.83 -3.11 -24.00
N GLU A 262 15.51 -2.96 -23.99
CA GLU A 262 14.73 -2.54 -22.81
C GLU A 262 14.80 -3.53 -21.65
N VAL A 263 15.17 -4.78 -21.89
CA VAL A 263 15.34 -5.80 -20.85
C VAL A 263 16.35 -5.40 -19.77
N LYS A 264 17.33 -4.56 -20.10
CA LYS A 264 18.27 -3.99 -19.13
C LYS A 264 17.60 -3.06 -18.12
N ASN A 265 16.38 -2.58 -18.42
CA ASN A 265 15.57 -1.72 -17.58
C ASN A 265 14.54 -2.51 -16.75
N LEU A 266 14.56 -3.86 -16.83
CA LEU A 266 13.77 -4.70 -15.92
C LEU A 266 14.23 -4.44 -14.47
N PRO A 267 13.30 -4.22 -13.54
CA PRO A 267 13.66 -3.78 -12.19
C PRO A 267 14.34 -4.90 -11.42
N LEU A 268 15.33 -4.52 -10.64
CA LEU A 268 15.92 -5.38 -9.62
C LEU A 268 14.89 -5.75 -8.56
N THR A 269 15.02 -6.91 -7.97
CA THR A 269 14.26 -7.29 -6.78
C THR A 269 14.71 -6.46 -5.58
N VAL A 270 13.89 -6.39 -4.54
CA VAL A 270 14.27 -5.68 -3.33
C VAL A 270 15.56 -6.24 -2.70
N HIS A 271 15.81 -7.54 -2.82
CA HIS A 271 17.05 -8.17 -2.35
C HIS A 271 18.28 -7.70 -3.15
N GLU A 272 18.17 -7.68 -4.48
CA GLU A 272 19.25 -7.19 -5.34
C GLU A 272 19.53 -5.71 -5.09
N LEU A 273 18.49 -4.91 -4.82
CA LEU A 273 18.62 -3.50 -4.50
C LEU A 273 19.43 -3.26 -3.20
N PHE A 274 19.31 -4.17 -2.22
CA PHE A 274 20.02 -4.09 -0.94
C PHE A 274 21.31 -4.91 -0.88
N ASP A 275 21.71 -5.58 -1.97
CA ASP A 275 22.82 -6.55 -1.99
C ASP A 275 22.69 -7.64 -0.91
N VAL A 276 21.46 -8.03 -0.63
CA VAL A 276 21.17 -9.05 0.38
C VAL A 276 21.04 -10.40 -0.31
N PRO A 277 21.91 -11.37 0.02
CA PRO A 277 21.75 -12.72 -0.49
C PRO A 277 20.42 -13.31 -0.03
N VAL A 278 19.67 -13.90 -0.95
CA VAL A 278 18.34 -14.47 -0.64
C VAL A 278 18.48 -15.68 0.28
N ASP A 279 19.56 -16.45 0.16
CA ASP A 279 19.92 -17.59 1.00
C ASP A 279 20.37 -17.21 2.42
N ALA A 280 20.66 -15.91 2.65
CA ALA A 280 20.99 -15.39 3.99
C ALA A 280 19.74 -15.03 4.83
N CYS A 281 18.53 -15.35 4.36
CA CYS A 281 17.30 -15.07 5.09
C CYS A 281 17.23 -15.83 6.42
N ASN A 282 17.01 -15.10 7.50
CA ASN A 282 16.83 -15.70 8.83
C ASN A 282 15.35 -16.02 9.09
N PHE A 283 14.94 -17.22 8.70
CA PHE A 283 13.56 -17.69 8.85
C PHE A 283 13.15 -17.87 10.32
N ASP A 284 14.07 -18.26 11.19
CA ASP A 284 13.76 -18.47 12.60
C ASP A 284 13.47 -17.13 13.31
N GLU A 285 14.24 -16.10 13.00
CA GLU A 285 13.97 -14.75 13.51
C GLU A 285 12.63 -14.21 12.97
N ALA A 286 12.35 -14.44 11.70
CA ALA A 286 11.09 -14.04 11.06
C ALA A 286 9.89 -14.73 11.71
N ARG A 287 9.98 -16.06 11.97
CA ARG A 287 8.95 -16.84 12.68
C ARG A 287 8.75 -16.37 14.11
N ALA A 288 9.86 -16.12 14.83
CA ALA A 288 9.78 -15.60 16.19
C ALA A 288 9.13 -14.22 16.25
N ALA A 289 9.43 -13.34 15.29
CA ALA A 289 8.77 -12.03 15.18
C ALA A 289 7.28 -12.16 14.89
N ALA A 290 6.90 -13.05 13.98
CA ALA A 290 5.51 -13.35 13.68
C ALA A 290 4.76 -13.97 14.85
N ALA A 291 5.37 -14.94 15.54
CA ALA A 291 4.77 -15.54 16.72
C ALA A 291 4.48 -14.50 17.80
N ARG A 292 5.38 -13.53 18.00
CA ARG A 292 5.14 -12.40 18.91
C ARG A 292 3.97 -11.53 18.50
N LEU A 293 3.78 -11.27 17.20
CA LEU A 293 2.63 -10.51 16.69
C LEU A 293 1.31 -11.27 16.85
N LEU A 294 1.34 -12.59 16.67
CA LEU A 294 0.17 -13.45 16.75
C LEU A 294 -0.20 -13.84 18.18
N ALA A 295 0.74 -13.74 19.13
CA ALA A 295 0.53 -14.13 20.53
C ALA A 295 -0.43 -13.21 21.30
N GLY A 296 -0.68 -11.99 20.81
CA GLY A 296 -1.60 -11.05 21.42
C GLY A 296 -3.02 -11.13 20.84
N TYR A 297 -3.99 -10.63 21.58
CA TYR A 297 -5.36 -10.48 21.08
C TYR A 297 -5.46 -9.16 20.30
N SER A 298 -5.53 -9.24 18.98
CA SER A 298 -5.78 -8.08 18.15
C SER A 298 -7.21 -7.57 18.32
N LEU A 299 -7.38 -6.28 18.64
CA LEU A 299 -8.67 -5.65 18.61
C LEU A 299 -9.09 -5.44 17.16
N ARG A 300 -10.24 -6.01 16.80
CA ARG A 300 -10.80 -5.88 15.44
C ARG A 300 -12.05 -5.03 15.44
N LEU A 301 -12.28 -4.39 14.30
CA LEU A 301 -13.56 -3.72 14.05
C LEU A 301 -14.68 -4.74 13.99
N ASP A 302 -15.87 -4.30 14.39
CA ASP A 302 -17.06 -5.15 14.40
C ASP A 302 -17.53 -5.40 12.97
N LYS A 303 -17.52 -6.66 12.57
CA LYS A 303 -18.07 -7.07 11.28
C LYS A 303 -19.58 -7.15 11.41
N GLY A 304 -20.29 -6.26 10.77
CA GLY A 304 -21.77 -6.21 10.85
C GLY A 304 -22.46 -7.44 10.24
N ARG A 305 -21.72 -8.27 9.49
CA ARG A 305 -22.23 -9.49 8.86
C ARG A 305 -21.14 -10.55 8.83
N GLU A 306 -21.47 -11.76 9.25
CA GLU A 306 -20.65 -12.93 8.98
C GLU A 306 -20.95 -13.42 7.57
N HIS A 307 -19.90 -13.48 6.75
CA HIS A 307 -19.96 -14.04 5.41
C HIS A 307 -18.88 -15.10 5.25
N GLY A 308 -19.19 -16.13 4.46
CA GLY A 308 -18.21 -17.18 4.10
C GLY A 308 -16.99 -16.61 3.37
N LEU A 309 -15.94 -17.42 3.29
CA LEU A 309 -14.73 -17.11 2.51
C LEU A 309 -15.06 -16.95 1.03
N GLY A 310 -14.25 -16.18 0.31
CA GLY A 310 -14.35 -16.05 -1.13
C GLY A 310 -14.37 -14.59 -1.62
N LYS A 311 -14.94 -14.41 -2.80
CA LYS A 311 -15.06 -13.11 -3.45
C LYS A 311 -16.00 -12.19 -2.66
N ALA A 312 -15.57 -10.97 -2.43
CA ALA A 312 -16.37 -9.96 -1.74
C ALA A 312 -16.53 -8.71 -2.61
N PRO A 313 -17.70 -8.08 -2.62
CA PRO A 313 -17.82 -6.73 -3.13
C PRO A 313 -16.88 -5.80 -2.39
N THR A 314 -16.08 -5.05 -3.15
CA THR A 314 -15.15 -4.06 -2.62
C THR A 314 -15.75 -2.66 -2.76
N SER A 315 -15.69 -1.91 -1.69
CA SER A 315 -16.07 -0.49 -1.65
C SER A 315 -14.92 0.36 -1.14
N GLN A 316 -14.92 1.62 -1.51
CA GLN A 316 -13.97 2.60 -1.00
C GLN A 316 -14.71 3.81 -0.47
N THR A 317 -14.40 4.19 0.77
CA THR A 317 -14.91 5.38 1.43
C THR A 317 -13.75 6.32 1.72
N ARG A 318 -13.90 7.60 1.39
CA ARG A 318 -12.84 8.62 1.56
C ARG A 318 -13.42 9.88 2.18
N ILE A 319 -12.70 10.47 3.11
CA ILE A 319 -12.85 11.85 3.53
C ILE A 319 -11.55 12.61 3.28
N GLN A 320 -11.66 13.88 2.99
CA GLN A 320 -10.52 14.76 2.75
C GLN A 320 -10.59 15.95 3.70
N LEU A 321 -9.48 16.27 4.34
CA LEU A 321 -9.34 17.47 5.16
C LEU A 321 -9.19 18.68 4.22
N THR A 322 -9.63 19.86 4.69
CA THR A 322 -9.34 21.11 3.99
C THR A 322 -7.85 21.43 4.02
N GLU A 323 -7.41 22.40 3.26
CA GLU A 323 -6.00 22.85 3.28
C GLU A 323 -5.61 23.39 4.65
N GLU A 324 -6.51 24.18 5.28
CA GLU A 324 -6.31 24.73 6.61
C GLU A 324 -6.24 23.65 7.69
N GLU A 325 -7.15 22.66 7.64
CA GLU A 325 -7.13 21.52 8.55
C GLU A 325 -5.87 20.69 8.39
N THR A 326 -5.46 20.45 7.15
CA THR A 326 -4.23 19.73 6.83
C THR A 326 -3.01 20.47 7.36
N ALA A 327 -2.91 21.77 7.11
CA ALA A 327 -1.83 22.61 7.60
C ALA A 327 -1.75 22.61 9.14
N ALA A 328 -2.91 22.69 9.82
CA ALA A 328 -2.97 22.66 11.29
C ALA A 328 -2.47 21.31 11.86
N VAL A 329 -2.87 20.18 11.27
CA VAL A 329 -2.40 18.84 11.67
C VAL A 329 -0.90 18.71 11.43
N HIS A 330 -0.38 19.18 10.29
CA HIS A 330 1.04 19.20 9.99
C HIS A 330 1.85 20.02 10.98
N ALA A 331 1.39 21.23 11.29
CA ALA A 331 2.07 22.12 12.24
C ALA A 331 2.13 21.48 13.63
N ALA A 332 1.02 20.94 14.11
CA ALA A 332 0.96 20.26 15.41
C ALA A 332 1.89 19.02 15.46
N ALA A 333 1.92 18.21 14.41
CA ALA A 333 2.81 17.05 14.32
C ALA A 333 4.29 17.49 14.37
N ARG A 334 4.69 18.47 13.56
CA ARG A 334 6.08 18.99 13.53
C ARG A 334 6.53 19.55 14.86
N ALA A 335 5.67 20.29 15.57
CA ALA A 335 5.98 20.87 16.87
C ALA A 335 6.37 19.81 17.91
N HIS A 336 5.92 18.57 17.73
CA HIS A 336 6.28 17.43 18.56
C HIS A 336 7.38 16.55 17.97
N GLY A 337 7.96 16.91 16.83
CA GLY A 337 8.96 16.08 16.12
C GLY A 337 8.37 14.83 15.46
N TRP A 338 7.05 14.80 15.20
CA TRP A 338 6.38 13.65 14.60
C TRP A 338 6.06 13.86 13.12
N SER A 339 5.96 12.77 12.38
CA SER A 339 5.38 12.80 11.04
C SER A 339 3.84 12.75 11.11
N VAL A 340 3.19 13.23 10.04
CA VAL A 340 1.73 13.09 9.90
C VAL A 340 1.31 11.62 9.92
N THR A 341 2.12 10.74 9.34
CA THR A 341 1.89 9.29 9.38
C THR A 341 1.73 8.78 10.81
N HIS A 342 2.63 9.17 11.73
CA HIS A 342 2.58 8.75 13.13
C HIS A 342 1.31 9.22 13.82
N VAL A 343 0.93 10.49 13.59
CA VAL A 343 -0.25 11.10 14.23
C VAL A 343 -1.54 10.49 13.68
N VAL A 344 -1.62 10.25 12.36
CA VAL A 344 -2.81 9.65 11.75
C VAL A 344 -2.96 8.19 12.15
N ASP A 345 -1.86 7.45 12.24
CA ASP A 345 -1.89 6.06 12.72
C ASP A 345 -2.34 5.98 14.19
N ALA A 346 -1.86 6.90 15.05
CA ALA A 346 -2.36 7.02 16.42
C ALA A 346 -3.87 7.36 16.45
N ALA A 347 -4.33 8.26 15.59
CA ALA A 347 -5.75 8.58 15.49
C ALA A 347 -6.58 7.36 15.05
N ARG A 348 -6.03 6.50 14.20
CA ARG A 348 -6.61 5.20 13.84
C ARG A 348 -6.81 4.32 15.09
N HIS A 349 -5.79 4.18 15.94
CA HIS A 349 -5.87 3.42 17.17
C HIS A 349 -6.97 3.95 18.12
N LEU A 350 -7.09 5.27 18.25
CA LEU A 350 -8.15 5.88 19.05
C LEU A 350 -9.53 5.66 18.43
N ALA A 351 -9.64 5.70 17.12
CA ALA A 351 -10.89 5.41 16.42
C ALA A 351 -11.32 3.95 16.63
N TYR A 352 -10.40 2.98 16.57
CA TYR A 352 -10.69 1.59 16.92
C TYR A 352 -11.22 1.46 18.33
N MET A 353 -10.56 2.08 19.29
CA MET A 353 -11.01 2.06 20.66
C MET A 353 -12.41 2.70 20.82
N HIS A 354 -12.68 3.78 20.07
CA HIS A 354 -14.00 4.42 20.09
C HIS A 354 -15.08 3.50 19.52
N MET A 355 -14.85 2.89 18.39
CA MET A 355 -15.80 2.00 17.71
C MET A 355 -16.06 0.70 18.49
N ARG A 356 -15.10 0.24 19.28
CA ARG A 356 -15.18 -1.00 20.08
C ARG A 356 -15.37 -0.78 21.57
N ARG A 357 -15.70 0.43 21.96
CA ARG A 357 -15.76 0.84 23.38
C ARG A 357 -16.64 -0.05 24.24
N GLU A 358 -17.84 -0.37 23.78
CA GLU A 358 -18.76 -1.22 24.55
C GLU A 358 -18.18 -2.61 24.81
N TYR A 359 -17.55 -3.19 23.82
CA TYR A 359 -16.84 -4.47 23.95
C TYR A 359 -15.69 -4.36 24.96
N ILE A 360 -14.89 -3.30 24.86
CA ILE A 360 -13.74 -3.07 25.73
C ILE A 360 -14.19 -2.86 27.17
N GLU A 361 -15.25 -2.09 27.39
CA GLU A 361 -15.77 -1.80 28.74
C GLU A 361 -16.46 -2.99 29.37
N SER A 362 -17.00 -3.93 28.58
CA SER A 362 -17.61 -5.16 29.09
C SER A 362 -16.58 -6.16 29.65
N ASP A 363 -15.32 -6.08 29.17
CA ASP A 363 -14.27 -7.06 29.46
C ASP A 363 -12.94 -6.36 29.88
N LYS A 364 -13.02 -5.50 30.88
CA LYS A 364 -11.91 -4.69 31.40
C LYS A 364 -10.59 -5.42 31.67
N PRO A 365 -10.58 -6.69 32.14
CA PRO A 365 -9.32 -7.40 32.40
C PRO A 365 -8.45 -7.63 31.18
N LYS A 366 -9.04 -7.56 29.97
CA LYS A 366 -8.32 -7.80 28.71
C LYS A 366 -7.69 -6.56 28.09
N LEU A 367 -7.92 -5.36 28.62
CA LEU A 367 -7.35 -4.13 28.08
C LEU A 367 -5.83 -4.14 28.03
N GLU A 368 -5.18 -4.79 28.99
CA GLU A 368 -3.71 -4.88 29.05
C GLU A 368 -3.15 -5.81 27.98
N THR A 369 -3.94 -6.79 27.53
CA THR A 369 -3.54 -7.77 26.50
C THR A 369 -4.07 -7.45 25.11
N LEU A 370 -5.08 -6.57 25.00
CA LEU A 370 -5.60 -6.11 23.72
C LEU A 370 -4.63 -5.12 23.06
N HIS A 371 -4.37 -5.32 21.78
CA HIS A 371 -3.57 -4.41 20.97
C HIS A 371 -4.20 -4.25 19.58
N VAL A 372 -3.74 -3.27 18.85
CA VAL A 372 -4.02 -3.13 17.41
C VAL A 372 -2.82 -3.65 16.65
N ASP A 373 -3.04 -4.55 15.69
CA ASP A 373 -1.97 -5.13 14.87
C ASP A 373 -1.21 -4.04 14.12
N PHE A 374 0.09 -4.23 14.05
CA PHE A 374 0.98 -3.25 13.50
C PHE A 374 1.95 -3.87 12.49
N LEU A 375 1.60 -3.74 11.22
CA LEU A 375 2.50 -3.94 10.10
C LEU A 375 2.84 -2.57 9.52
N VAL A 376 4.12 -2.25 9.43
CA VAL A 376 4.61 -0.99 8.87
C VAL A 376 5.03 -1.24 7.43
N PRO A 377 4.26 -0.81 6.44
CA PRO A 377 4.76 -0.72 5.09
C PRO A 377 5.87 0.34 5.02
N LEU A 378 7.01 -0.05 4.50
CA LEU A 378 8.18 0.82 4.37
C LEU A 378 8.55 0.94 2.89
N ASP A 379 8.83 2.16 2.45
CA ASP A 379 9.47 2.39 1.16
C ASP A 379 10.98 2.28 1.33
N PRO A 380 11.61 1.21 0.82
CA PRO A 380 13.05 1.01 0.97
C PRO A 380 13.89 1.91 0.05
N ARG A 381 13.32 2.52 -0.99
CA ARG A 381 14.07 3.30 -2.00
C ARG A 381 14.91 4.42 -1.38
N ARG A 382 14.42 5.06 -0.31
CA ARG A 382 15.15 6.11 0.42
C ARG A 382 16.44 5.64 1.13
N TYR A 383 16.66 4.34 1.21
CA TYR A 383 17.83 3.71 1.84
C TYR A 383 18.78 3.08 0.80
N ILE A 384 18.49 3.25 -0.48
CA ILE A 384 19.25 2.72 -1.60
C ILE A 384 19.83 3.91 -2.36
N SER A 385 21.02 3.75 -2.94
CA SER A 385 21.61 4.83 -3.74
C SER A 385 20.71 5.19 -4.92
N PRO A 386 20.60 6.48 -5.29
CA PRO A 386 19.77 6.91 -6.42
C PRO A 386 20.08 6.16 -7.72
N GLU A 387 21.35 5.86 -8.00
CA GLU A 387 21.79 5.19 -9.21
C GLU A 387 21.20 3.78 -9.37
N ARG A 388 20.85 3.13 -8.25
CA ARG A 388 20.26 1.79 -8.24
C ARG A 388 18.74 1.77 -8.36
N HIS A 389 18.08 2.84 -7.95
CA HIS A 389 16.61 2.87 -7.95
C HIS A 389 16.03 3.97 -8.86
N GLU A 390 16.85 4.86 -9.42
CA GLU A 390 16.36 5.90 -10.32
C GLU A 390 15.74 5.26 -11.58
N GLY A 391 14.47 5.60 -11.83
CA GLY A 391 13.70 5.02 -12.93
C GLY A 391 13.08 3.64 -12.66
N THR A 392 13.40 2.97 -11.55
CA THR A 392 12.77 1.67 -11.25
C THR A 392 11.30 1.84 -10.87
N VAL A 393 10.44 1.27 -11.70
CA VAL A 393 9.02 1.06 -11.44
C VAL A 393 8.84 -0.40 -11.05
N GLY A 394 8.33 -0.69 -9.86
CA GLY A 394 8.17 -2.05 -9.38
C GLY A 394 7.58 -2.12 -7.98
N CYS A 395 7.25 -3.31 -7.52
CA CYS A 395 6.85 -3.54 -6.13
C CYS A 395 8.09 -3.61 -5.24
N ASN A 396 8.54 -2.45 -4.76
CA ASN A 396 9.68 -2.35 -3.85
C ASN A 396 9.24 -2.16 -2.38
N LEU A 397 7.98 -2.46 -2.10
CA LEU A 397 7.45 -2.40 -0.75
C LEU A 397 8.09 -3.47 0.13
N THR A 398 8.59 -3.09 1.29
CA THR A 398 8.88 -4.03 2.38
C THR A 398 7.99 -3.71 3.57
N VAL A 399 7.92 -4.64 4.51
CA VAL A 399 7.10 -4.49 5.71
C VAL A 399 8.01 -4.63 6.92
N GLY A 400 7.91 -3.71 7.88
CA GLY A 400 8.53 -3.85 9.20
C GLY A 400 7.56 -4.45 10.20
N PHE A 401 8.05 -5.33 11.08
CA PHE A 401 7.26 -5.75 12.24
C PHE A 401 7.36 -4.69 13.33
N GLY A 402 6.23 -4.10 13.69
CA GLY A 402 6.09 -3.30 14.91
C GLY A 402 5.80 -4.18 16.11
N THR A 403 6.03 -3.65 17.30
CA THR A 403 5.52 -4.24 18.54
C THR A 403 4.08 -3.78 18.71
N ALA A 404 3.18 -4.68 19.07
CA ALA A 404 1.80 -4.33 19.38
C ALA A 404 1.73 -3.19 20.42
N ILE A 405 0.87 -2.19 20.15
CA ILE A 405 0.66 -1.11 21.10
C ILE A 405 -0.52 -1.50 21.98
N PRO A 406 -0.32 -1.65 23.31
CA PRO A 406 -1.40 -1.97 24.20
C PRO A 406 -2.55 -0.97 24.11
N LEU A 407 -3.77 -1.46 24.06
CA LEU A 407 -4.96 -0.63 23.92
C LEU A 407 -5.15 0.31 25.12
N MET A 408 -4.61 -0.05 26.29
CA MET A 408 -4.59 0.82 27.49
C MET A 408 -3.94 2.18 27.21
N ASP A 409 -2.96 2.26 26.33
CA ASP A 409 -2.30 3.51 25.95
C ASP A 409 -3.22 4.45 25.16
N ALA A 410 -4.17 3.88 24.44
CA ALA A 410 -5.19 4.62 23.68
C ALA A 410 -6.47 4.87 24.49
N TYR A 411 -6.56 4.34 25.73
CA TYR A 411 -7.77 4.44 26.52
C TYR A 411 -7.98 5.86 27.03
N TYR A 412 -9.18 6.39 26.82
CA TYR A 412 -9.65 7.65 27.35
C TYR A 412 -11.15 7.61 27.64
N VAL A 413 -11.62 8.44 28.56
CA VAL A 413 -13.05 8.55 28.89
C VAL A 413 -13.70 9.59 27.97
N PRO A 414 -14.67 9.22 27.10
CA PRO A 414 -15.30 10.16 26.19
C PRO A 414 -16.21 11.16 26.90
N ALA A 415 -16.35 12.34 26.31
CA ALA A 415 -17.22 13.41 26.81
C ALA A 415 -18.69 12.98 27.03
N SER A 416 -19.20 12.13 26.13
CA SER A 416 -20.58 11.66 26.13
C SER A 416 -20.95 10.84 27.39
N LYS A 417 -19.98 10.29 28.10
CA LYS A 417 -20.21 9.53 29.35
C LYS A 417 -19.99 10.35 30.63
N GLN A 418 -19.58 11.60 30.48
CA GLN A 418 -19.44 12.52 31.61
C GLN A 418 -20.74 13.35 31.74
N LEU A 419 -21.64 12.90 32.57
CA LEU A 419 -22.90 13.62 32.90
C LEU A 419 -22.56 14.91 33.65
N GLY A 420 -22.77 16.08 33.02
CA GLY A 420 -22.72 17.40 33.65
C GLY A 420 -21.75 18.39 32.97
N GLU A 421 -21.93 19.62 33.30
CA GLU A 421 -21.47 20.89 32.76
C GLU A 421 -20.13 21.01 32.02
N ASN A 422 -20.06 21.97 31.11
CA ASN A 422 -18.99 22.39 30.18
C ASN A 422 -17.50 22.16 30.58
N PRO A 423 -17.06 22.26 31.85
CA PRO A 423 -15.67 22.00 32.26
C PRO A 423 -15.21 20.55 32.07
N LYS A 424 -16.17 19.60 32.11
CA LYS A 424 -15.86 18.16 31.97
C LYS A 424 -15.66 17.72 30.51
N LEU A 425 -16.29 18.40 29.56
CA LEU A 425 -16.04 18.23 28.14
C LEU A 425 -14.58 18.55 27.79
N ARG A 426 -14.05 19.64 28.32
CA ARG A 426 -12.67 20.06 28.14
C ARG A 426 -11.67 19.07 28.77
N ALA A 427 -12.00 18.53 29.93
CA ALA A 427 -11.16 17.53 30.59
C ALA A 427 -11.09 16.20 29.78
N SER A 428 -12.21 15.78 29.12
CA SER A 428 -12.23 14.58 28.30
C SER A 428 -11.51 14.77 26.95
N GLU A 429 -11.60 15.94 26.34
CA GLU A 429 -10.84 16.28 25.13
C GLU A 429 -9.34 16.30 25.42
N LEU A 430 -8.92 16.83 26.56
CA LEU A 430 -7.53 16.79 27.01
C LEU A 430 -7.06 15.35 27.29
N SER A 431 -7.93 14.49 27.81
CA SER A 431 -7.63 13.06 28.01
C SER A 431 -7.43 12.34 26.68
N GLU A 432 -8.25 12.60 25.68
CA GLU A 432 -8.11 12.06 24.32
C GLU A 432 -6.82 12.53 23.65
N VAL A 433 -6.50 13.84 23.73
CA VAL A 433 -5.25 14.39 23.18
C VAL A 433 -4.02 13.78 23.87
N ARG A 434 -4.08 13.53 25.18
CA ARG A 434 -3.01 12.86 25.92
C ARG A 434 -2.83 11.42 25.43
N ALA A 435 -3.90 10.67 25.26
CA ALA A 435 -3.86 9.30 24.72
C ALA A 435 -3.27 9.30 23.32
N LEU A 436 -3.68 10.24 22.45
CA LEU A 436 -3.10 10.38 21.10
C LEU A 436 -1.59 10.62 21.16
N LYS A 437 -1.13 11.57 21.99
CA LYS A 437 0.30 11.87 22.17
C LYS A 437 1.08 10.63 22.64
N THR A 438 0.54 9.86 23.59
CA THR A 438 1.17 8.64 24.10
C THR A 438 1.33 7.59 22.98
N VAL A 439 0.26 7.30 22.24
CA VAL A 439 0.30 6.33 21.14
C VAL A 439 1.22 6.81 20.03
N THR A 440 1.16 8.12 19.68
CA THR A 440 2.03 8.68 18.63
C THR A 440 3.52 8.53 18.96
N SER A 441 3.90 8.80 20.22
CA SER A 441 5.31 8.62 20.66
C SER A 441 5.77 7.18 20.49
N LYS A 442 4.96 6.21 20.92
CA LYS A 442 5.27 4.78 20.78
C LYS A 442 5.34 4.34 19.32
N LEU A 443 4.45 4.82 18.47
CA LEU A 443 4.50 4.57 17.04
C LEU A 443 5.76 5.16 16.42
N CYS A 444 6.12 6.39 16.77
CA CYS A 444 7.34 7.04 16.28
C CYS A 444 8.59 6.19 16.60
N GLU A 445 8.70 5.68 17.82
CA GLU A 445 9.80 4.81 18.23
C GLU A 445 9.82 3.51 17.39
N GLN A 446 8.67 2.92 17.15
CA GLN A 446 8.55 1.68 16.38
C GLN A 446 8.87 1.88 14.90
N TYR A 447 8.35 2.94 14.28
CA TYR A 447 8.69 3.29 12.89
C TYR A 447 10.19 3.55 12.75
N THR A 448 10.79 4.30 13.68
CA THR A 448 12.23 4.56 13.70
C THR A 448 13.05 3.27 13.83
N ARG A 449 12.61 2.36 14.72
CA ARG A 449 13.26 1.05 14.88
C ARG A 449 13.16 0.21 13.59
N ALA A 450 11.99 0.16 12.97
CA ALA A 450 11.79 -0.57 11.72
C ALA A 450 12.64 0.01 10.58
N GLN A 451 12.73 1.34 10.50
CA GLN A 451 13.58 2.04 9.51
C GLN A 451 15.07 1.77 9.72
N ASN A 452 15.54 1.81 10.96
CA ASN A 452 16.96 1.55 11.29
C ASN A 452 17.38 0.09 11.03
N ARG A 453 16.41 -0.82 10.92
CA ARG A 453 16.62 -2.24 10.64
C ARG A 453 16.13 -2.64 9.25
N ILE A 454 16.14 -1.73 8.30
CA ILE A 454 15.53 -1.96 6.98
C ILE A 454 16.13 -3.17 6.25
N THR A 455 17.45 -3.36 6.28
CA THR A 455 18.14 -4.48 5.65
C THR A 455 17.75 -5.81 6.30
N GLU A 456 17.74 -5.87 7.63
CA GLU A 456 17.30 -7.06 8.37
C GLU A 456 15.81 -7.34 8.11
N ASN A 457 14.98 -6.30 8.00
CA ASN A 457 13.57 -6.44 7.66
C ASN A 457 13.40 -7.01 6.24
N VAL A 458 14.18 -6.56 5.26
CA VAL A 458 14.16 -7.12 3.90
C VAL A 458 14.47 -8.62 3.93
N GLN A 459 15.46 -9.04 4.72
CA GLN A 459 15.85 -10.44 4.87
C GLN A 459 14.78 -11.27 5.58
N SER A 460 14.40 -10.86 6.79
CA SER A 460 13.56 -11.66 7.68
C SER A 460 12.11 -11.69 7.23
N ILE A 461 11.56 -10.54 6.78
CA ILE A 461 10.15 -10.44 6.44
C ILE A 461 9.84 -11.11 5.12
N SER A 462 10.71 -10.97 4.12
CA SER A 462 10.53 -11.65 2.85
C SER A 462 10.48 -13.17 3.04
N ALA A 463 11.37 -13.70 3.88
CA ALA A 463 11.38 -15.10 4.25
C ALA A 463 10.10 -15.51 4.98
N TYR A 464 9.67 -14.72 5.97
CA TYR A 464 8.45 -14.97 6.72
C TYR A 464 7.19 -14.95 5.85
N LEU A 465 7.04 -13.95 4.99
CA LEU A 465 5.88 -13.86 4.10
C LEU A 465 5.84 -15.04 3.12
N TYR A 466 7.00 -15.47 2.66
CA TYR A 466 7.13 -16.67 1.85
C TYR A 466 6.67 -17.91 2.62
N ASP A 467 7.22 -18.12 3.83
CA ASP A 467 6.87 -19.25 4.70
C ASP A 467 5.38 -19.26 5.06
N LEU A 468 4.84 -18.12 5.46
CA LEU A 468 3.42 -17.95 5.77
C LEU A 468 2.54 -18.40 4.62
N MET A 469 2.87 -18.05 3.37
CA MET A 469 2.06 -18.41 2.21
C MET A 469 2.11 -19.89 1.86
N TYR A 470 3.21 -20.58 2.14
CA TYR A 470 3.34 -22.03 1.92
C TYR A 470 2.79 -22.87 3.07
N LEU A 471 2.75 -22.31 4.27
CA LEU A 471 2.22 -23.00 5.44
C LEU A 471 0.72 -22.79 5.67
N THR A 472 0.08 -21.89 4.91
CA THR A 472 -1.33 -21.52 5.11
C THR A 472 -2.30 -22.69 5.02
N ASP A 473 -1.98 -23.72 4.21
CA ASP A 473 -2.80 -24.92 4.12
C ASP A 473 -2.79 -25.78 5.41
N LYS A 474 -1.85 -25.48 6.31
CA LYS A 474 -1.64 -26.21 7.57
C LYS A 474 -2.13 -25.45 8.81
N PHE A 475 -2.47 -24.16 8.67
CA PHE A 475 -2.99 -23.40 9.79
C PHE A 475 -4.51 -23.59 9.92
N PRO A 476 -5.00 -23.79 11.16
CA PRO A 476 -6.44 -23.69 11.37
C PRO A 476 -6.92 -22.30 10.94
N PRO A 477 -8.17 -22.18 10.49
CA PRO A 477 -8.72 -20.88 10.13
C PRO A 477 -8.69 -19.98 11.37
N MET A 478 -7.62 -19.19 11.47
CA MET A 478 -7.51 -18.15 12.49
C MET A 478 -8.18 -16.91 11.91
N ASP A 479 -9.00 -16.27 12.70
CA ASP A 479 -9.60 -14.97 12.33
C ASP A 479 -8.53 -13.87 12.43
N ILE A 480 -7.47 -14.01 11.65
CA ILE A 480 -6.30 -13.10 11.57
C ILE A 480 -6.48 -12.16 10.39
N SER A 481 -7.65 -11.63 10.15
CA SER A 481 -7.78 -10.62 9.10
C SER A 481 -7.05 -9.34 9.56
N PRO A 482 -5.78 -9.11 9.15
CA PRO A 482 -5.08 -7.91 9.54
C PRO A 482 -5.77 -6.72 8.88
N GLU A 483 -5.86 -5.64 9.62
CA GLU A 483 -6.34 -4.38 9.08
C GLU A 483 -5.14 -3.60 8.58
N GLY A 484 -5.10 -3.32 7.27
CA GLY A 484 -3.99 -2.64 6.63
C GLY A 484 -3.98 -1.15 6.95
N PHE A 485 -2.79 -0.59 7.19
CA PHE A 485 -2.55 0.84 7.21
C PHE A 485 -1.38 1.17 6.29
N SER A 486 -1.60 2.04 5.32
CA SER A 486 -0.58 2.47 4.36
C SER A 486 -0.56 3.99 4.24
N SER A 487 0.62 4.58 4.32
CA SER A 487 0.83 6.02 4.14
C SER A 487 1.72 6.27 2.92
N VAL A 488 1.13 6.84 1.87
CA VAL A 488 1.87 7.22 0.65
C VAL A 488 2.68 8.50 0.87
N GLY A 489 2.27 9.32 1.84
CA GLY A 489 2.91 10.62 2.10
C GLY A 489 2.38 11.71 1.17
N VAL A 490 3.27 12.62 0.74
CA VAL A 490 2.92 13.77 -0.10
C VAL A 490 3.11 13.40 -1.57
N VAL A 491 2.00 13.21 -2.27
CA VAL A 491 1.98 12.76 -3.69
C VAL A 491 2.59 13.82 -4.61
N ASP A 492 2.48 15.10 -4.26
CA ASP A 492 3.04 16.22 -5.03
C ASP A 492 4.57 16.13 -5.20
N ARG A 493 5.24 15.32 -4.35
CA ARG A 493 6.67 15.02 -4.48
C ARG A 493 6.97 13.91 -5.48
N LEU A 494 5.95 13.14 -5.87
CA LEU A 494 6.06 12.02 -6.79
C LEU A 494 5.53 12.41 -8.18
N ILE A 495 4.49 13.23 -8.23
CA ILE A 495 3.89 13.78 -9.44
C ILE A 495 3.75 15.29 -9.22
N PRO A 496 4.51 16.14 -9.91
CA PRO A 496 4.28 17.57 -9.89
C PRO A 496 2.84 17.90 -10.24
N LEU A 497 2.23 18.84 -9.51
CA LEU A 497 0.83 19.24 -9.76
C LEU A 497 0.63 19.97 -11.08
N GLN A 498 1.71 20.38 -11.77
CA GLN A 498 1.68 21.16 -13.00
C GLN A 498 2.74 20.65 -13.97
N HIS A 499 2.31 20.38 -15.21
CA HIS A 499 3.17 20.00 -16.32
C HIS A 499 2.96 20.97 -17.47
N THR A 500 3.94 21.82 -17.73
CA THR A 500 3.88 22.83 -18.78
C THR A 500 4.06 22.20 -20.15
N LEU A 501 3.11 22.44 -21.05
CA LEU A 501 3.18 22.10 -22.47
C LEU A 501 3.58 23.34 -23.27
N PRO A 502 4.79 23.39 -23.85
CA PRO A 502 5.26 24.58 -24.56
C PRO A 502 4.32 25.04 -25.67
N GLY A 503 3.91 26.30 -25.62
CA GLY A 503 3.00 26.90 -26.60
C GLY A 503 1.51 26.51 -26.51
N ILE A 504 1.16 25.62 -25.55
CA ILE A 504 -0.21 25.09 -25.40
C ILE A 504 -0.83 25.51 -24.06
N GLY A 505 -0.09 25.38 -22.96
CA GLY A 505 -0.57 25.67 -21.61
C GLY A 505 -0.03 24.68 -20.58
N THR A 506 -0.80 24.43 -19.52
CA THR A 506 -0.37 23.57 -18.41
C THR A 506 -1.41 22.49 -18.14
N ILE A 507 -0.97 21.24 -18.01
CA ILE A 507 -1.76 20.15 -17.43
C ILE A 507 -1.67 20.29 -15.91
N HIS A 508 -2.83 20.24 -15.23
CA HIS A 508 -2.90 20.25 -13.78
C HIS A 508 -3.33 18.89 -13.24
N VAL A 509 -2.62 18.38 -12.25
CA VAL A 509 -3.04 17.23 -11.45
C VAL A 509 -3.97 17.75 -10.35
N ARG A 510 -5.26 17.42 -10.42
CA ARG A 510 -6.30 17.94 -9.52
C ARG A 510 -6.61 17.03 -8.35
N ASP A 511 -6.47 15.72 -8.55
CA ASP A 511 -6.65 14.71 -7.51
C ASP A 511 -5.87 13.44 -7.84
N TRP A 512 -5.57 12.69 -6.80
CA TRP A 512 -4.96 11.38 -6.88
C TRP A 512 -5.57 10.47 -5.81
N ALA A 513 -5.73 9.19 -6.11
CA ALA A 513 -6.25 8.24 -5.14
C ALA A 513 -5.72 6.83 -5.40
N ILE A 514 -5.59 6.06 -4.33
CA ILE A 514 -5.22 4.64 -4.35
C ILE A 514 -6.29 3.80 -3.66
N GLY A 515 -6.43 2.55 -4.08
CA GLY A 515 -7.22 1.52 -3.44
C GLY A 515 -6.75 0.15 -3.88
N LEU A 516 -7.28 -0.86 -3.22
CA LEU A 516 -7.01 -2.26 -3.48
C LEU A 516 -8.31 -2.98 -3.80
N THR A 517 -8.26 -4.09 -4.53
CA THR A 517 -9.36 -5.06 -4.51
C THR A 517 -9.29 -5.87 -3.23
N MET A 518 -10.43 -6.25 -2.71
CA MET A 518 -10.52 -6.99 -1.44
C MET A 518 -11.12 -8.38 -1.66
N THR A 519 -10.75 -9.29 -0.78
CA THR A 519 -11.30 -10.65 -0.76
C THR A 519 -11.67 -11.04 0.66
N ARG A 520 -12.60 -11.98 0.82
CA ARG A 520 -12.93 -12.58 2.12
C ARG A 520 -12.04 -13.80 2.35
N HIS A 521 -10.78 -13.57 2.56
CA HIS A 521 -9.84 -14.62 2.93
C HIS A 521 -9.32 -14.38 4.34
N ILE A 522 -8.96 -15.46 5.05
CA ILE A 522 -8.47 -15.35 6.44
C ILE A 522 -7.22 -14.50 6.58
N PHE A 523 -6.40 -14.43 5.52
CA PHE A 523 -5.18 -13.61 5.46
C PHE A 523 -5.37 -12.32 4.64
N SER A 524 -6.57 -12.07 4.10
CA SER A 524 -6.84 -10.86 3.34
C SER A 524 -7.25 -9.73 4.27
N MET A 525 -6.70 -8.56 4.02
CA MET A 525 -7.17 -7.33 4.65
C MET A 525 -8.59 -7.06 4.17
N GLN A 526 -9.57 -7.15 5.08
CA GLN A 526 -10.97 -6.86 4.77
C GLN A 526 -11.33 -5.40 5.00
N PHE A 527 -10.37 -4.67 5.60
CA PHE A 527 -10.43 -3.26 5.90
C PHE A 527 -9.01 -2.71 5.77
N SER A 528 -8.74 -1.93 4.73
CA SER A 528 -7.41 -1.35 4.49
C SER A 528 -7.50 0.16 4.40
N MET A 529 -6.79 0.82 5.29
CA MET A 529 -6.71 2.27 5.33
C MET A 529 -5.50 2.77 4.55
N HIS A 530 -5.73 3.74 3.70
CA HIS A 530 -4.70 4.45 2.94
C HIS A 530 -4.78 5.93 3.23
N ILE A 531 -3.63 6.57 3.43
CA ILE A 531 -3.54 8.01 3.61
C ILE A 531 -2.53 8.62 2.64
N TRP A 532 -2.84 9.80 2.15
CA TRP A 532 -1.97 10.59 1.29
C TRP A 532 -2.34 12.06 1.34
N THR A 533 -1.39 12.91 0.96
CA THR A 533 -1.65 14.34 0.75
C THR A 533 -1.45 14.68 -0.72
N VAL A 534 -2.42 15.34 -1.32
CA VAL A 534 -2.33 15.90 -2.68
C VAL A 534 -2.91 17.30 -2.66
N ALA A 535 -2.25 18.25 -3.33
CA ALA A 535 -2.64 19.66 -3.35
C ALA A 535 -2.95 20.21 -1.94
N ASN A 536 -2.05 19.95 -1.00
CA ASN A 536 -2.14 20.35 0.41
C ASN A 536 -3.36 19.79 1.18
N ARG A 537 -4.04 18.77 0.67
CA ARG A 537 -5.22 18.16 1.30
C ARG A 537 -4.93 16.73 1.70
N LEU A 538 -4.97 16.45 3.00
CA LEU A 538 -4.83 15.10 3.54
C LEU A 538 -6.10 14.28 3.29
N SER A 539 -5.94 13.15 2.66
CA SER A 539 -6.99 12.17 2.41
C SER A 539 -6.89 11.01 3.39
N LEU A 540 -7.99 10.66 4.01
CA LEU A 540 -8.19 9.46 4.81
C LEU A 540 -9.13 8.55 4.02
N SER A 541 -8.69 7.38 3.62
CA SER A 541 -9.46 6.49 2.75
C SER A 541 -9.41 5.07 3.29
N VAL A 542 -10.55 4.40 3.26
CA VAL A 542 -10.67 2.99 3.59
C VAL A 542 -11.25 2.24 2.41
N VAL A 543 -10.56 1.18 2.02
CA VAL A 543 -11.09 0.14 1.14
C VAL A 543 -11.59 -0.99 2.03
N HIS A 544 -12.80 -1.46 1.79
CA HIS A 544 -13.43 -2.44 2.67
C HIS A 544 -14.34 -3.40 1.88
N THR A 545 -14.57 -4.57 2.46
CA THR A 545 -15.57 -5.51 1.94
C THR A 545 -16.98 -5.13 2.44
N ASP A 546 -17.99 -5.80 1.91
CA ASP A 546 -19.40 -5.65 2.34
C ASP A 546 -19.71 -6.16 3.76
N GLN A 547 -18.70 -6.69 4.47
CA GLN A 547 -18.81 -6.97 5.91
C GLN A 547 -18.93 -5.69 6.75
N PHE A 548 -18.44 -4.58 6.22
CA PHE A 548 -18.55 -3.26 6.84
C PHE A 548 -19.52 -2.38 6.03
N SER A 549 -20.51 -1.79 6.70
CA SER A 549 -21.37 -0.83 6.02
C SER A 549 -20.62 0.48 5.73
N VAL A 550 -21.06 1.19 4.69
CA VAL A 550 -20.47 2.50 4.34
C VAL A 550 -20.59 3.47 5.51
N GLU A 551 -21.73 3.50 6.20
CA GLU A 551 -21.99 4.37 7.35
C GLU A 551 -21.04 4.06 8.52
N TYR A 552 -20.73 2.80 8.74
CA TYR A 552 -19.77 2.38 9.77
C TYR A 552 -18.37 2.91 9.43
N VAL A 553 -17.94 2.74 8.19
CA VAL A 553 -16.63 3.22 7.71
C VAL A 553 -16.56 4.76 7.73
N GLU A 554 -17.62 5.44 7.31
CA GLU A 554 -17.70 6.91 7.43
C GLU A 554 -17.61 7.38 8.88
N THR A 555 -18.27 6.69 9.80
CA THR A 555 -18.21 7.01 11.23
C THR A 555 -16.79 6.85 11.75
N PHE A 556 -16.11 5.78 11.36
CA PHE A 556 -14.70 5.55 11.68
C PHE A 556 -13.81 6.69 11.17
N LEU A 557 -13.92 7.05 9.90
CA LEU A 557 -13.12 8.12 9.30
C LEU A 557 -13.43 9.50 9.91
N ARG A 558 -14.70 9.80 10.20
CA ARG A 558 -15.09 11.04 10.88
C ARG A 558 -14.54 11.09 12.31
N THR A 559 -14.52 9.96 13.01
CA THR A 559 -13.91 9.86 14.35
C THR A 559 -12.43 10.20 14.28
N MET A 560 -11.70 9.61 13.35
CA MET A 560 -10.29 9.93 13.14
C MET A 560 -10.07 11.41 12.84
N ARG A 561 -10.80 11.97 11.87
CA ARG A 561 -10.72 13.41 11.55
C ARG A 561 -10.95 14.28 12.78
N ASN A 562 -11.97 13.96 13.59
CA ASN A 562 -12.28 14.72 14.80
C ASN A 562 -11.15 14.64 15.83
N VAL A 563 -10.53 13.47 16.01
CA VAL A 563 -9.34 13.29 16.87
C VAL A 563 -8.19 14.18 16.39
N LEU A 564 -7.88 14.17 15.09
CA LEU A 564 -6.82 14.98 14.49
C LEU A 564 -7.06 16.49 14.67
N LEU A 565 -8.30 16.93 14.49
CA LEU A 565 -8.67 18.35 14.64
C LEU A 565 -8.65 18.79 16.11
N ARG A 566 -9.02 17.94 17.06
CA ARG A 566 -8.87 18.25 18.50
C ARG A 566 -7.40 18.35 18.91
N PHE A 567 -6.57 17.45 18.40
CA PHE A 567 -5.14 17.51 18.62
C PHE A 567 -4.51 18.81 18.11
N SER A 568 -4.83 19.21 16.88
CA SER A 568 -4.29 20.44 16.30
C SER A 568 -4.77 21.71 17.03
N ARG A 569 -6.03 21.75 17.48
CA ARG A 569 -6.57 22.86 18.29
C ARG A 569 -5.91 22.95 19.68
N ALA A 570 -5.78 21.82 20.38
CA ALA A 570 -5.14 21.78 21.70
C ALA A 570 -3.68 22.29 21.61
N TRP A 571 -2.98 22.02 20.54
CA TRP A 571 -1.64 22.57 20.30
C TRP A 571 -1.65 24.09 20.13
N GLN A 572 -2.61 24.64 19.39
CA GLN A 572 -2.74 26.09 19.21
C GLN A 572 -3.06 26.82 20.51
N GLU A 573 -3.88 26.21 21.39
CA GLU A 573 -4.27 26.77 22.68
C GLU A 573 -3.14 26.72 23.73
N ASP A 574 -2.25 25.70 23.67
CA ASP A 574 -1.09 25.55 24.56
C ASP A 574 -0.01 26.64 24.34
N GLY A 575 -0.21 27.55 23.36
CA GLY A 575 0.58 28.77 23.19
C GLY A 575 2.06 28.53 22.84
N VAL A 576 2.38 27.39 22.27
CA VAL A 576 3.71 27.17 21.69
C VAL A 576 3.83 28.06 20.45
N VAL A 577 4.42 29.23 20.64
CA VAL A 577 4.84 30.12 19.55
C VAL A 577 5.64 29.28 18.57
N PRO A 578 5.31 29.29 17.26
CA PRO A 578 6.12 28.56 16.29
C PRO A 578 7.55 29.07 16.43
N VAL A 579 8.46 28.14 16.71
CA VAL A 579 9.89 28.40 16.55
C VAL A 579 10.03 28.83 15.10
N ASN A 580 10.42 30.08 14.86
CA ASN A 580 10.65 30.64 13.53
C ASN A 580 11.33 29.58 12.69
N GLU A 581 10.77 29.31 11.50
CA GLU A 581 11.35 28.38 10.54
C GLU A 581 12.87 28.60 10.49
N PRO A 582 13.67 27.59 10.77
CA PRO A 582 14.98 27.59 10.17
C PRO A 582 14.67 27.51 8.67
N THR A 583 14.96 28.59 7.94
CA THR A 583 15.09 28.57 6.49
C THR A 583 15.69 27.22 6.16
N ALA A 584 14.93 26.41 5.40
CA ALA A 584 15.34 25.07 5.03
C ALA A 584 16.73 25.18 4.36
N GLU A 585 17.77 25.05 5.14
CA GLU A 585 19.05 24.67 4.59
C GLU A 585 18.81 23.30 3.96
N PRO A 586 19.21 23.08 2.72
CA PRO A 586 19.10 21.78 2.11
C PRO A 586 19.78 20.80 3.07
N VAL A 587 19.06 19.73 3.44
CA VAL A 587 19.62 18.61 4.19
C VAL A 587 20.82 18.15 3.39
N THR A 588 22.00 18.61 3.76
CA THR A 588 23.24 18.05 3.27
C THR A 588 23.23 16.60 3.72
N GLU A 589 23.17 15.70 2.75
CA GLU A 589 23.33 14.27 2.96
C GLU A 589 24.53 14.04 3.89
N PRO A 590 24.41 13.13 4.87
CA PRO A 590 25.59 12.73 5.65
C PRO A 590 26.60 12.15 4.66
N ALA A 591 27.74 12.84 4.52
CA ALA A 591 28.84 12.41 3.68
C ALA A 591 29.11 10.93 3.96
N ALA A 592 29.04 10.10 2.92
CA ALA A 592 29.42 8.71 2.97
C ALA A 592 30.81 8.61 3.62
N LYS A 593 30.94 7.86 4.72
CA LYS A 593 32.25 7.56 5.29
C LYS A 593 33.09 6.94 4.18
N PRO A 594 34.31 7.45 3.94
CA PRO A 594 35.21 6.83 2.98
C PRO A 594 35.47 5.38 3.41
N ALA A 595 35.31 4.45 2.47
CA ALA A 595 35.66 3.06 2.67
C ALA A 595 37.14 2.99 3.09
N GLU A 596 37.41 2.30 4.21
CA GLU A 596 38.79 1.96 4.59
C GLU A 596 39.42 1.13 3.46
N PRO A 597 40.66 1.44 3.03
CA PRO A 597 41.31 0.66 2.01
C PRO A 597 41.57 -0.78 2.51
N ALA A 598 41.12 -1.74 1.71
CA ALA A 598 41.38 -3.15 1.95
C ALA A 598 42.91 -3.37 2.09
N ALA A 599 43.33 -3.92 3.21
CA ALA A 599 44.72 -4.32 3.43
C ALA A 599 45.10 -5.41 2.42
N GLU A 600 46.06 -5.12 1.57
CA GLU A 600 46.75 -6.10 0.73
C GLU A 600 47.42 -7.17 1.65
N HIS A 601 46.86 -8.36 1.67
CA HIS A 601 47.64 -9.52 2.11
C HIS A 601 48.56 -9.96 0.98
N ALA A 602 49.83 -9.52 1.10
CA ALA A 602 50.93 -10.04 0.30
C ALA A 602 51.14 -11.52 0.60
N ALA A 603 51.33 -12.26 -0.47
CA ALA A 603 51.68 -13.68 -0.49
C ALA A 603 53.02 -13.97 0.24
N GLN A 604 53.02 -15.04 1.04
CA GLN A 604 54.12 -15.96 1.13
C GLN A 604 53.58 -17.39 1.16
#